data_1c4b1cc2dd7e349475abf80f1976fed6
#
_entry.id   1c4b1cc2dd7e349475abf80f1976fed6
#
_cell.length_a   1.000
_cell.length_b   1.000
_cell.length_c   1.000
_cell.angle_alpha   90.00
_cell.angle_beta   90.00
_cell.angle_gamma   90.00
#
_symmetry.space_group_name_H-M   'P 1'
#
loop_
_entity.id
_entity.type
_entity.pdbx_description
1 polymer ?
#
loop_
_entity_poly.entity_id
_entity_poly.type
_entity_poly.pdbx_seq_one_letter_code
_entity_poly.pdbx_strand_id
1 'polypeptide(L)'
;MNVHVIIGEDDYLVASAARKVVGDGVGLEVVDSLNSTNAEQQLADIRRADDSFSTPPFLDPRKVTWWKNVHFLPGGRKVVSEDVKKALSAFAAKVSATVLPENQLLVVSGPHLLKTSDFAKALAKCAEFQVFAAGKPWEAARFALGRAVDMAAAEGLSFAPGAAERFVATVGGDCGSIANEVVKLREYLGGERKVVEAGDVDAITSPGTGIEPEVWSLTDAIGRRNLAAALDALRKFEGAGFAVFVTTVVEKFFRQLLDISAGRTDGMNQYALRKNQEFLRNWTVQELRAARYRFMMLREQAVSGTQSADTLVVTTLVRTARRARR
;
A
#
# COMPACT_ATOMS: atom_id res chain seq x y z
N MET A 1 -15.93 -25.04 4.17
CA MET A 1 -14.53 -25.49 4.38
C MET A 1 -13.96 -24.72 5.57
N ASN A 2 -13.09 -25.36 6.37
CA ASN A 2 -12.56 -24.72 7.58
C ASN A 2 -11.12 -24.20 7.41
N VAL A 3 -10.63 -24.16 6.17
CA VAL A 3 -9.34 -23.59 5.79
C VAL A 3 -9.58 -22.51 4.75
N HIS A 4 -9.08 -21.30 4.99
CA HIS A 4 -9.20 -20.17 4.07
C HIS A 4 -7.82 -19.60 3.77
N VAL A 5 -7.55 -19.34 2.50
CA VAL A 5 -6.31 -18.74 2.01
C VAL A 5 -6.66 -17.46 1.27
N ILE A 6 -6.29 -16.31 1.87
CA ILE A 6 -6.71 -14.98 1.40
C ILE A 6 -5.47 -14.20 0.97
N ILE A 7 -5.36 -13.94 -0.32
CA ILE A 7 -4.13 -13.43 -0.94
C ILE A 7 -4.43 -12.17 -1.75
N GLY A 8 -3.56 -11.18 -1.64
CA GLY A 8 -3.64 -9.96 -2.45
C GLY A 8 -2.62 -8.91 -2.09
N GLU A 9 -2.28 -8.04 -3.03
CA GLU A 9 -1.32 -6.94 -2.82
C GLU A 9 -1.93 -5.78 -2.01
N ASP A 10 -3.24 -5.72 -1.90
CA ASP A 10 -3.97 -4.72 -1.11
C ASP A 10 -4.19 -5.26 0.31
N ASP A 11 -3.39 -4.78 1.24
CA ASP A 11 -3.40 -5.23 2.64
C ASP A 11 -4.75 -4.98 3.32
N TYR A 12 -5.46 -3.90 2.96
CA TYR A 12 -6.77 -3.58 3.53
C TYR A 12 -7.81 -4.62 3.11
N LEU A 13 -7.88 -4.96 1.81
CA LEU A 13 -8.84 -5.94 1.31
C LEU A 13 -8.58 -7.33 1.88
N VAL A 14 -7.30 -7.73 1.93
CA VAL A 14 -6.89 -9.01 2.51
C VAL A 14 -7.26 -9.07 3.99
N ALA A 15 -6.94 -8.04 4.76
CA ALA A 15 -7.26 -7.98 6.18
C ALA A 15 -8.78 -7.92 6.44
N SER A 16 -9.53 -7.17 5.63
CA SER A 16 -10.99 -7.06 5.74
C SER A 16 -11.67 -8.39 5.44
N ALA A 17 -11.26 -9.09 4.38
CA ALA A 17 -11.78 -10.39 4.04
C ALA A 17 -11.45 -11.44 5.12
N ALA A 18 -10.20 -11.42 5.63
CA ALA A 18 -9.79 -12.32 6.72
C ALA A 18 -10.63 -12.07 7.99
N ARG A 19 -10.86 -10.81 8.38
CA ARG A 19 -11.71 -10.49 9.55
C ARG A 19 -13.13 -10.98 9.39
N LYS A 20 -13.73 -10.91 8.20
CA LYS A 20 -15.08 -11.44 7.94
C LYS A 20 -15.15 -12.94 8.17
N VAL A 21 -14.10 -13.69 7.78
CA VAL A 21 -14.01 -15.13 7.99
C VAL A 21 -13.73 -15.46 9.46
N VAL A 22 -12.85 -14.72 10.12
CA VAL A 22 -12.49 -14.87 11.53
C VAL A 22 -13.69 -14.61 12.44
N GLY A 23 -14.52 -13.60 12.14
CA GLY A 23 -15.70 -13.24 12.95
C GLY A 23 -15.34 -12.55 14.25
N ASP A 24 -16.13 -12.79 15.31
CA ASP A 24 -16.13 -12.05 16.57
C ASP A 24 -14.88 -12.24 17.46
N GLY A 25 -13.89 -12.95 16.99
CA GLY A 25 -12.59 -13.08 17.66
C GLY A 25 -12.56 -14.01 18.88
N VAL A 26 -13.64 -14.71 19.20
CA VAL A 26 -13.65 -15.71 20.29
C VAL A 26 -12.78 -16.90 19.89
N GLY A 27 -11.86 -17.30 20.79
CA GLY A 27 -10.88 -18.37 20.51
C GLY A 27 -9.89 -18.05 19.40
N LEU A 28 -9.62 -16.76 19.14
CA LEU A 28 -8.71 -16.30 18.09
C LEU A 28 -7.25 -16.33 18.55
N GLU A 29 -6.43 -17.10 17.86
CA GLU A 29 -4.97 -17.04 17.93
C GLU A 29 -4.41 -16.43 16.66
N VAL A 30 -3.63 -15.35 16.79
CA VAL A 30 -3.01 -14.65 15.68
C VAL A 30 -1.51 -14.89 15.66
N VAL A 31 -1.01 -15.41 14.53
CA VAL A 31 0.42 -15.45 14.21
C VAL A 31 0.67 -14.38 13.15
N ASP A 32 1.33 -13.28 13.53
CA ASP A 32 1.61 -12.16 12.61
C ASP A 32 3.05 -12.23 12.14
N SER A 33 3.23 -12.41 10.84
CA SER A 33 4.53 -12.54 10.18
C SER A 33 5.03 -11.24 9.54
N LEU A 34 4.43 -10.09 9.86
CA LEU A 34 4.80 -8.79 9.27
C LEU A 34 6.29 -8.49 9.41
N ASN A 35 6.87 -8.79 10.56
CA ASN A 35 8.25 -8.47 10.90
C ASN A 35 9.24 -9.66 10.72
N SER A 36 8.81 -10.77 10.13
CA SER A 36 9.63 -11.98 9.97
C SER A 36 10.55 -11.87 8.76
N THR A 37 11.63 -11.10 8.91
CA THR A 37 12.51 -10.68 7.80
C THR A 37 13.62 -11.71 7.47
N ASN A 38 13.93 -12.65 8.35
CA ASN A 38 14.95 -13.67 8.18
C ASN A 38 14.38 -15.09 8.31
N ALA A 39 15.16 -16.10 7.88
CA ALA A 39 14.74 -17.50 7.86
C ALA A 39 14.39 -18.05 9.24
N GLU A 40 15.11 -17.66 10.29
CA GLU A 40 14.88 -18.11 11.66
C GLU A 40 13.52 -17.65 12.16
N GLN A 41 13.18 -16.37 11.97
CA GLN A 41 11.88 -15.80 12.33
C GLN A 41 10.75 -16.47 11.53
N GLN A 42 10.96 -16.68 10.21
CA GLN A 42 9.98 -17.33 9.36
C GLN A 42 9.71 -18.78 9.79
N LEU A 43 10.75 -19.54 10.15
CA LEU A 43 10.61 -20.89 10.69
C LEU A 43 9.91 -20.89 12.06
N ALA A 44 10.19 -19.91 12.92
CA ALA A 44 9.50 -19.75 14.19
C ALA A 44 7.99 -19.47 14.00
N ASP A 45 7.64 -18.64 13.01
CA ASP A 45 6.24 -18.36 12.67
C ASP A 45 5.52 -19.58 12.12
N ILE A 46 6.18 -20.35 11.25
CA ILE A 46 5.61 -21.61 10.74
C ILE A 46 5.32 -22.56 11.89
N ARG A 47 6.26 -22.70 12.85
CA ARG A 47 6.06 -23.55 14.03
C ARG A 47 4.89 -23.06 14.89
N ARG A 48 4.81 -21.75 15.16
CA ARG A 48 3.69 -21.16 15.92
C ARG A 48 2.35 -21.40 15.24
N ALA A 49 2.30 -21.24 13.91
CA ALA A 49 1.10 -21.50 13.13
C ALA A 49 0.72 -22.98 13.16
N ASP A 50 1.72 -23.88 13.09
CA ASP A 50 1.52 -25.32 13.19
C ASP A 50 1.06 -25.76 14.59
N ASP A 51 1.65 -25.23 15.65
CA ASP A 51 1.27 -25.49 17.04
C ASP A 51 -0.17 -25.02 17.31
N SER A 52 -0.50 -23.79 16.88
CA SER A 52 -1.85 -23.25 17.00
C SER A 52 -2.88 -24.09 16.22
N PHE A 53 -2.56 -24.44 14.98
CA PHE A 53 -3.40 -25.29 14.13
C PHE A 53 -3.62 -26.68 14.73
N SER A 54 -2.59 -27.26 15.36
CA SER A 54 -2.62 -28.63 15.90
C SER A 54 -3.30 -28.73 17.26
N THR A 55 -3.47 -27.60 17.96
CA THR A 55 -4.11 -27.56 19.27
C THR A 55 -5.62 -27.41 19.12
N PRO A 56 -6.43 -28.38 19.54
CA PRO A 56 -7.88 -28.28 19.45
C PRO A 56 -8.44 -27.21 20.42
N PRO A 57 -9.67 -26.72 20.19
CA PRO A 57 -10.34 -25.85 21.15
C PRO A 57 -10.57 -26.60 22.47
N PHE A 58 -10.18 -25.99 23.61
CA PHE A 58 -10.31 -26.59 24.91
C PHE A 58 -11.28 -25.85 25.84
N LEU A 59 -11.16 -24.55 25.91
CA LEU A 59 -12.01 -23.69 26.76
C LEU A 59 -13.08 -22.95 25.95
N ASP A 60 -12.73 -22.57 24.73
CA ASP A 60 -13.59 -21.80 23.85
C ASP A 60 -14.46 -22.74 22.99
N PRO A 61 -15.70 -22.33 22.67
CA PRO A 61 -16.58 -23.11 21.79
C PRO A 61 -16.06 -23.23 20.36
N ARG A 62 -15.16 -22.32 19.97
CA ARG A 62 -14.55 -22.23 18.64
C ARG A 62 -13.08 -21.87 18.77
N LYS A 63 -12.23 -22.36 17.87
CA LYS A 63 -10.85 -21.94 17.72
C LYS A 63 -10.57 -21.44 16.32
N VAL A 64 -9.94 -20.28 16.21
CA VAL A 64 -9.51 -19.68 14.95
C VAL A 64 -8.01 -19.45 15.01
N THR A 65 -7.27 -20.10 14.13
CA THR A 65 -5.86 -19.78 13.88
C THR A 65 -5.79 -18.84 12.69
N TRP A 66 -5.38 -17.58 12.92
CA TRP A 66 -5.15 -16.64 11.84
C TRP A 66 -3.66 -16.37 11.65
N TRP A 67 -3.08 -16.98 10.62
CA TRP A 67 -1.72 -16.69 10.19
C TRP A 67 -1.70 -15.54 9.20
N LYS A 68 -1.27 -14.38 9.68
CA LYS A 68 -1.43 -13.07 9.03
C LYS A 68 -0.11 -12.56 8.47
N ASN A 69 -0.18 -11.77 7.38
CA ASN A 69 0.94 -11.09 6.76
C ASN A 69 2.08 -12.03 6.31
N VAL A 70 1.74 -13.20 5.80
CA VAL A 70 2.72 -14.21 5.40
C VAL A 70 3.35 -13.83 4.05
N HIS A 71 4.33 -12.92 4.09
CA HIS A 71 4.98 -12.37 2.90
C HIS A 71 6.04 -13.29 2.28
N PHE A 72 6.36 -14.39 2.93
CA PHE A 72 7.31 -15.41 2.46
C PHE A 72 6.64 -16.66 1.86
N LEU A 73 5.34 -16.61 1.60
CA LEU A 73 4.67 -17.64 0.79
C LEU A 73 5.28 -17.71 -0.62
N PRO A 74 5.27 -18.91 -1.26
CA PRO A 74 5.81 -19.07 -2.61
C PRO A 74 5.19 -18.09 -3.61
N GLY A 75 6.02 -17.44 -4.43
CA GLY A 75 5.57 -16.46 -5.44
C GLY A 75 5.91 -15.01 -5.11
N GLY A 76 6.41 -14.73 -3.90
CA GLY A 76 6.91 -13.41 -3.54
C GLY A 76 8.23 -13.05 -4.25
N ARG A 77 8.54 -11.75 -4.26
CA ARG A 77 9.78 -11.23 -4.91
C ARG A 77 11.06 -11.59 -4.16
N LYS A 78 10.98 -11.95 -2.87
CA LYS A 78 12.14 -12.31 -2.05
C LYS A 78 12.42 -13.80 -2.16
N VAL A 79 13.68 -14.14 -2.33
CA VAL A 79 14.14 -15.54 -2.28
C VAL A 79 14.00 -16.06 -0.86
N VAL A 80 13.29 -17.14 -0.70
CA VAL A 80 13.05 -17.82 0.58
C VAL A 80 14.04 -18.98 0.70
N SER A 81 14.60 -19.23 1.89
CA SER A 81 15.54 -20.32 2.09
C SER A 81 14.88 -21.69 1.84
N GLU A 82 15.69 -22.68 1.46
CA GLU A 82 15.18 -24.03 1.22
C GLU A 82 14.53 -24.68 2.46
N ASP A 83 15.02 -24.35 3.65
CA ASP A 83 14.45 -24.86 4.90
C ASP A 83 13.05 -24.28 5.16
N VAL A 84 12.86 -22.99 4.88
CA VAL A 84 11.53 -22.35 4.97
C VAL A 84 10.58 -22.92 3.92
N LYS A 85 11.03 -23.17 2.69
CA LYS A 85 10.21 -23.82 1.65
C LYS A 85 9.76 -25.23 2.08
N LYS A 86 10.70 -26.03 2.61
CA LYS A 86 10.39 -27.37 3.13
C LYS A 86 9.39 -27.32 4.29
N ALA A 87 9.58 -26.39 5.24
CA ALA A 87 8.69 -26.22 6.37
C ALA A 87 7.28 -25.79 5.92
N LEU A 88 7.16 -24.84 4.96
CA LEU A 88 5.87 -24.45 4.37
C LEU A 88 5.17 -25.64 3.70
N SER A 89 5.92 -26.43 2.91
CA SER A 89 5.35 -27.60 2.24
C SER A 89 4.90 -28.67 3.24
N ALA A 90 5.67 -28.90 4.31
CA ALA A 90 5.30 -29.83 5.38
C ALA A 90 4.04 -29.36 6.11
N PHE A 91 3.95 -28.09 6.46
CA PHE A 91 2.75 -27.49 7.06
C PHE A 91 1.53 -27.66 6.16
N ALA A 92 1.63 -27.31 4.86
CA ALA A 92 0.54 -27.45 3.92
C ALA A 92 0.09 -28.91 3.74
N ALA A 93 1.03 -29.86 3.70
CA ALA A 93 0.74 -31.29 3.62
C ALA A 93 -0.01 -31.77 4.89
N LYS A 94 0.41 -31.34 6.06
CA LYS A 94 -0.26 -31.64 7.34
C LYS A 94 -1.68 -31.08 7.37
N VAL A 95 -1.87 -29.81 6.96
CA VAL A 95 -3.21 -29.18 6.88
C VAL A 95 -4.11 -29.97 5.92
N SER A 96 -3.59 -30.35 4.75
CA SER A 96 -4.32 -31.12 3.76
C SER A 96 -4.73 -32.53 4.21
N ALA A 97 -3.92 -33.13 5.06
CA ALA A 97 -4.18 -34.48 5.61
C ALA A 97 -5.09 -34.47 6.85
N THR A 98 -5.31 -33.30 7.45
CA THR A 98 -6.07 -33.17 8.70
C THR A 98 -7.52 -32.78 8.38
N VAL A 99 -8.47 -33.56 8.91
CA VAL A 99 -9.89 -33.17 8.89
C VAL A 99 -10.16 -32.28 10.11
N LEU A 100 -10.34 -31.00 9.88
CA LEU A 100 -10.66 -30.04 10.94
C LEU A 100 -12.09 -30.24 11.47
N PRO A 101 -12.31 -30.20 12.79
CA PRO A 101 -13.64 -30.11 13.37
C PRO A 101 -14.37 -28.84 12.90
N GLU A 102 -15.71 -28.84 12.94
CA GLU A 102 -16.53 -27.70 12.51
C GLU A 102 -16.22 -26.41 13.30
N ASN A 103 -15.81 -26.55 14.55
CA ASN A 103 -15.47 -25.43 15.44
C ASN A 103 -13.99 -24.99 15.39
N GLN A 104 -13.21 -25.54 14.46
CA GLN A 104 -11.82 -25.12 14.25
C GLN A 104 -11.63 -24.54 12.84
N LEU A 105 -10.97 -23.39 12.77
CA LEU A 105 -10.75 -22.65 11.53
C LEU A 105 -9.28 -22.26 11.39
N LEU A 106 -8.75 -22.39 10.17
CA LEU A 106 -7.44 -21.86 9.78
C LEU A 106 -7.62 -20.79 8.72
N VAL A 107 -7.10 -19.61 8.96
CA VAL A 107 -7.03 -18.51 7.97
C VAL A 107 -5.58 -18.18 7.72
N VAL A 108 -5.12 -18.30 6.48
CA VAL A 108 -3.79 -17.88 6.03
C VAL A 108 -3.93 -16.67 5.13
N SER A 109 -3.28 -15.56 5.47
CA SER A 109 -3.37 -14.34 4.67
C SER A 109 -2.00 -13.73 4.36
N GLY A 110 -1.83 -13.25 3.14
CA GLY A 110 -0.57 -12.65 2.69
C GLY A 110 -0.64 -11.99 1.32
N PRO A 111 0.45 -11.33 0.90
CA PRO A 111 0.44 -10.53 -0.33
C PRO A 111 0.50 -11.37 -1.61
N HIS A 112 1.15 -12.52 -1.58
CA HIS A 112 1.41 -13.31 -2.79
C HIS A 112 1.30 -14.81 -2.51
N LEU A 113 0.79 -15.55 -3.51
CA LEU A 113 0.88 -17.01 -3.54
C LEU A 113 0.90 -17.51 -5.00
N LEU A 114 1.93 -18.24 -5.34
CA LEU A 114 2.04 -18.90 -6.63
C LEU A 114 1.12 -20.14 -6.66
N LYS A 115 0.09 -20.10 -7.51
CA LYS A 115 -0.91 -21.19 -7.62
C LYS A 115 -0.30 -22.56 -7.99
N THR A 116 0.86 -22.54 -8.68
CA THR A 116 1.58 -23.76 -9.07
C THR A 116 2.54 -24.28 -8.02
N SER A 117 2.71 -23.59 -6.88
CA SER A 117 3.55 -24.04 -5.77
C SER A 117 2.98 -25.28 -5.07
N ASP A 118 3.86 -26.06 -4.44
CA ASP A 118 3.45 -27.26 -3.69
C ASP A 118 2.56 -26.88 -2.49
N PHE A 119 2.80 -25.75 -1.86
CA PHE A 119 1.94 -25.19 -0.82
C PHE A 119 0.50 -24.98 -1.32
N ALA A 120 0.34 -24.27 -2.45
CA ALA A 120 -0.98 -24.00 -3.00
C ALA A 120 -1.67 -25.28 -3.50
N LYS A 121 -0.94 -26.20 -4.15
CA LYS A 121 -1.47 -27.48 -4.63
C LYS A 121 -1.94 -28.38 -3.48
N ALA A 122 -1.20 -28.43 -2.38
CA ALA A 122 -1.58 -29.20 -1.20
C ALA A 122 -2.89 -28.68 -0.61
N LEU A 123 -3.05 -27.36 -0.47
CA LEU A 123 -4.23 -26.74 0.11
C LEU A 123 -5.43 -26.66 -0.85
N ALA A 124 -5.23 -26.80 -2.16
CA ALA A 124 -6.31 -26.68 -3.16
C ALA A 124 -7.49 -27.65 -2.95
N LYS A 125 -7.26 -28.75 -2.24
CA LYS A 125 -8.28 -29.78 -1.99
C LYS A 125 -9.10 -29.52 -0.73
N CYS A 126 -8.58 -28.75 0.22
CA CYS A 126 -9.16 -28.55 1.55
C CYS A 126 -9.41 -27.07 1.91
N ALA A 127 -8.94 -26.14 1.09
CA ALA A 127 -9.03 -24.71 1.39
C ALA A 127 -9.89 -23.95 0.38
N GLU A 128 -10.57 -22.93 0.86
CA GLU A 128 -11.20 -21.90 0.06
C GLU A 128 -10.19 -20.79 -0.23
N PHE A 129 -9.99 -20.48 -1.51
CA PHE A 129 -9.04 -19.45 -1.94
C PHE A 129 -9.78 -18.17 -2.34
N GLN A 130 -9.43 -17.07 -1.70
CA GLN A 130 -9.85 -15.74 -2.10
C GLN A 130 -8.62 -14.93 -2.54
N VAL A 131 -8.62 -14.47 -3.80
CA VAL A 131 -7.48 -13.77 -4.39
C VAL A 131 -7.92 -12.38 -4.86
N PHE A 132 -7.35 -11.36 -4.26
CA PHE A 132 -7.49 -9.97 -4.69
C PHE A 132 -6.36 -9.65 -5.67
N ALA A 133 -6.66 -9.76 -6.96
CA ALA A 133 -5.69 -9.42 -8.00
C ALA A 133 -5.41 -7.91 -8.01
N ALA A 134 -4.14 -7.54 -8.13
CA ALA A 134 -3.79 -6.17 -8.46
C ALA A 134 -4.37 -5.81 -9.83
N GLY A 135 -5.13 -4.72 -9.89
CA GLY A 135 -5.64 -4.19 -11.16
C GLY A 135 -4.49 -3.68 -12.02
N LYS A 136 -4.68 -3.70 -13.34
CA LYS A 136 -3.69 -3.08 -14.24
C LYS A 136 -3.63 -1.57 -13.98
N PRO A 137 -2.46 -0.92 -14.06
CA PRO A 137 -2.31 0.50 -13.73
C PRO A 137 -3.30 1.43 -14.43
N TRP A 138 -3.71 1.10 -15.67
CA TRP A 138 -4.68 1.90 -16.43
C TRP A 138 -6.14 1.66 -16.05
N GLU A 139 -6.41 0.62 -15.28
CA GLU A 139 -7.73 0.30 -14.74
C GLU A 139 -7.89 0.79 -13.30
N ALA A 140 -6.80 1.28 -12.69
CA ALA A 140 -6.76 1.66 -11.27
C ALA A 140 -7.87 2.64 -10.88
N ALA A 141 -8.11 3.68 -11.68
CA ALA A 141 -9.17 4.65 -11.42
C ALA A 141 -10.58 4.03 -11.47
N ARG A 142 -10.82 3.12 -12.42
CA ARG A 142 -12.11 2.41 -12.54
C ARG A 142 -12.31 1.45 -11.37
N PHE A 143 -11.25 0.75 -10.94
CA PHE A 143 -11.31 -0.13 -9.78
C PHE A 143 -11.53 0.65 -8.49
N ALA A 144 -10.86 1.80 -8.31
CA ALA A 144 -11.07 2.67 -7.16
C ALA A 144 -12.51 3.17 -7.08
N LEU A 145 -13.10 3.57 -8.22
CA LEU A 145 -14.50 4.00 -8.28
C LEU A 145 -15.46 2.87 -7.88
N GLY A 146 -15.29 1.68 -8.46
CA GLY A 146 -16.10 0.52 -8.11
C GLY A 146 -16.01 0.19 -6.62
N ARG A 147 -14.80 0.20 -6.06
CA ARG A 147 -14.57 -0.06 -4.62
C ARG A 147 -15.19 1.00 -3.72
N ALA A 148 -15.10 2.29 -4.10
CA ALA A 148 -15.73 3.36 -3.34
C ALA A 148 -17.25 3.18 -3.27
N VAL A 149 -17.88 2.80 -4.39
CA VAL A 149 -19.32 2.52 -4.45
C VAL A 149 -19.68 1.28 -3.61
N ASP A 150 -18.92 0.19 -3.73
CA ASP A 150 -19.16 -1.05 -2.98
C ASP A 150 -18.99 -0.84 -1.46
N MET A 151 -17.95 -0.10 -1.05
CA MET A 151 -17.71 0.22 0.36
C MET A 151 -18.77 1.15 0.92
N ALA A 152 -19.21 2.15 0.14
CA ALA A 152 -20.31 3.02 0.54
C ALA A 152 -21.61 2.24 0.71
N ALA A 153 -21.92 1.33 -0.22
CA ALA A 153 -23.10 0.46 -0.12
C ALA A 153 -23.04 -0.46 1.11
N ALA A 154 -21.87 -0.98 1.47
CA ALA A 154 -21.68 -1.78 2.67
C ALA A 154 -21.95 -0.99 3.97
N GLU A 155 -21.71 0.34 3.94
CA GLU A 155 -22.02 1.28 5.05
C GLU A 155 -23.45 1.89 4.95
N GLY A 156 -24.26 1.40 4.01
CA GLY A 156 -25.64 1.87 3.80
C GLY A 156 -25.74 3.21 3.08
N LEU A 157 -24.67 3.63 2.41
CA LEU A 157 -24.60 4.87 1.65
C LEU A 157 -24.68 4.62 0.13
N SER A 158 -25.08 5.63 -0.61
CA SER A 158 -25.00 5.69 -2.06
C SER A 158 -24.46 7.05 -2.51
N PHE A 159 -23.80 7.12 -3.65
CA PHE A 159 -23.33 8.39 -4.20
C PHE A 159 -24.34 8.97 -5.18
N ALA A 160 -24.56 10.28 -5.12
CA ALA A 160 -25.25 11.02 -6.17
C ALA A 160 -24.40 11.01 -7.47
N PRO A 161 -25.01 11.29 -8.65
CA PRO A 161 -24.27 11.35 -9.90
C PRO A 161 -23.06 12.31 -9.82
N GLY A 162 -21.87 11.82 -10.18
CA GLY A 162 -20.62 12.58 -10.15
C GLY A 162 -19.95 12.68 -8.76
N ALA A 163 -20.63 12.33 -7.68
CA ALA A 163 -20.06 12.41 -6.34
C ALA A 163 -19.01 11.33 -6.08
N ALA A 164 -19.19 10.12 -6.63
CA ALA A 164 -18.24 9.04 -6.48
C ALA A 164 -16.91 9.33 -7.20
N GLU A 165 -16.97 9.90 -8.40
CA GLU A 165 -15.80 10.34 -9.16
C GLU A 165 -15.04 11.43 -8.42
N ARG A 166 -15.78 12.40 -7.85
CA ARG A 166 -15.19 13.46 -7.03
C ARG A 166 -14.55 12.90 -5.78
N PHE A 167 -15.20 11.96 -5.10
CA PHE A 167 -14.68 11.27 -3.92
C PHE A 167 -13.35 10.56 -4.23
N VAL A 168 -13.31 9.75 -5.30
CA VAL A 168 -12.07 9.06 -5.70
C VAL A 168 -10.98 10.03 -6.15
N ALA A 169 -11.36 11.12 -6.81
CA ALA A 169 -10.41 12.17 -7.19
C ALA A 169 -9.79 12.85 -5.96
N THR A 170 -10.52 12.97 -4.86
CA THR A 170 -10.04 13.58 -3.61
C THR A 170 -9.27 12.57 -2.74
N VAL A 171 -9.83 11.36 -2.54
CA VAL A 171 -9.29 10.35 -1.61
C VAL A 171 -8.19 9.51 -2.25
N GLY A 172 -8.22 9.33 -3.57
CA GLY A 172 -7.31 8.45 -4.28
C GLY A 172 -7.82 7.00 -4.36
N GLY A 173 -6.93 6.09 -4.77
CA GLY A 173 -7.27 4.69 -5.05
C GLY A 173 -6.93 3.69 -3.95
N ASP A 174 -6.38 4.15 -2.82
CA ASP A 174 -6.05 3.29 -1.67
C ASP A 174 -7.31 2.84 -0.94
N CYS A 175 -7.48 1.52 -0.82
CA CYS A 175 -8.70 0.95 -0.23
C CYS A 175 -8.88 1.27 1.25
N GLY A 176 -7.79 1.39 2.01
CA GLY A 176 -7.85 1.79 3.41
C GLY A 176 -8.32 3.23 3.57
N SER A 177 -7.80 4.13 2.75
CA SER A 177 -8.23 5.52 2.70
C SER A 177 -9.69 5.65 2.28
N ILE A 178 -10.10 4.96 1.22
CA ILE A 178 -11.51 4.93 0.76
C ILE A 178 -12.43 4.47 1.90
N ALA A 179 -12.10 3.37 2.57
CA ALA A 179 -12.93 2.84 3.65
C ALA A 179 -13.06 3.82 4.82
N ASN A 180 -11.95 4.43 5.25
CA ASN A 180 -11.96 5.41 6.34
C ASN A 180 -12.79 6.65 5.98
N GLU A 181 -12.65 7.16 4.76
CA GLU A 181 -13.41 8.33 4.32
C GLU A 181 -14.90 8.02 4.13
N VAL A 182 -15.26 6.80 3.70
CA VAL A 182 -16.66 6.36 3.64
C VAL A 182 -17.27 6.30 5.03
N VAL A 183 -16.55 5.78 6.03
CA VAL A 183 -17.03 5.78 7.43
C VAL A 183 -17.23 7.22 7.93
N LYS A 184 -16.31 8.14 7.64
CA LYS A 184 -16.50 9.56 8.02
C LYS A 184 -17.73 10.19 7.35
N LEU A 185 -17.96 9.90 6.07
CA LEU A 185 -19.17 10.35 5.38
C LEU A 185 -20.44 9.80 6.04
N ARG A 186 -20.45 8.53 6.44
CA ARG A 186 -21.57 7.92 7.16
C ARG A 186 -21.84 8.67 8.48
N GLU A 187 -20.80 8.91 9.28
CA GLU A 187 -20.92 9.64 10.55
C GLU A 187 -21.38 11.09 10.32
N TYR A 188 -20.85 11.77 9.30
CA TYR A 188 -21.23 13.13 8.94
C TYR A 188 -22.71 13.26 8.54
N LEU A 189 -23.21 12.28 7.77
CA LEU A 189 -24.61 12.26 7.35
C LEU A 189 -25.59 11.87 8.47
N GLY A 190 -25.09 11.40 9.63
CA GLY A 190 -25.86 11.16 10.86
C GLY A 190 -26.94 10.09 10.75
N GLY A 191 -26.92 9.26 9.70
CA GLY A 191 -27.90 8.20 9.44
C GLY A 191 -29.25 8.70 8.87
N GLU A 192 -29.51 10.00 8.85
CA GLU A 192 -30.73 10.58 8.27
C GLU A 192 -30.69 10.61 6.74
N ARG A 193 -29.53 10.98 6.18
CA ARG A 193 -29.28 10.96 4.74
C ARG A 193 -28.41 9.76 4.38
N LYS A 194 -28.78 9.08 3.28
CA LYS A 194 -28.04 7.93 2.74
C LYS A 194 -27.36 8.23 1.41
N VAL A 195 -27.66 9.39 0.81
CA VAL A 195 -27.09 9.81 -0.46
C VAL A 195 -26.01 10.85 -0.19
N VAL A 196 -24.80 10.53 -0.62
CA VAL A 196 -23.62 11.40 -0.55
C VAL A 196 -23.61 12.31 -1.77
N GLU A 197 -23.66 13.61 -1.55
CA GLU A 197 -23.55 14.62 -2.61
C GLU A 197 -22.11 15.10 -2.78
N ALA A 198 -21.80 15.74 -3.89
CA ALA A 198 -20.46 16.30 -4.14
C ALA A 198 -20.05 17.33 -3.06
N GLY A 199 -21.02 18.10 -2.53
CA GLY A 199 -20.80 19.05 -1.44
C GLY A 199 -20.41 18.37 -0.12
N ASP A 200 -20.94 17.19 0.19
CA ASP A 200 -20.56 16.42 1.38
C ASP A 200 -19.11 15.92 1.26
N VAL A 201 -18.73 15.49 0.04
CA VAL A 201 -17.34 15.11 -0.24
C VAL A 201 -16.39 16.27 0.02
N ASP A 202 -16.71 17.46 -0.50
CA ASP A 202 -15.88 18.65 -0.31
C ASP A 202 -15.80 19.12 1.15
N ALA A 203 -16.87 18.89 1.92
CA ALA A 203 -16.96 19.36 3.31
C ALA A 203 -16.17 18.48 4.30
N ILE A 204 -16.12 17.15 4.07
CA ILE A 204 -15.63 16.24 5.11
C ILE A 204 -14.48 15.33 4.66
N THR A 205 -14.35 15.05 3.36
CA THR A 205 -13.28 14.16 2.93
C THR A 205 -11.93 14.88 2.93
N SER A 206 -10.97 14.26 3.57
CA SER A 206 -9.58 14.71 3.48
C SER A 206 -8.97 14.22 2.17
N PRO A 207 -8.10 15.02 1.55
CA PRO A 207 -7.25 14.50 0.48
C PRO A 207 -6.57 13.25 1.02
N GLY A 208 -6.78 12.13 0.36
CA GLY A 208 -6.20 10.86 0.78
C GLY A 208 -4.68 10.95 0.76
N THR A 209 -4.05 9.99 1.40
CA THR A 209 -2.61 9.72 1.24
C THR A 209 -2.24 9.31 -0.19
N GLY A 210 -3.17 9.36 -1.11
CA GLY A 210 -2.98 9.40 -2.57
C GLY A 210 -2.21 10.64 -3.02
N ILE A 211 -1.19 10.99 -2.26
CA ILE A 211 -0.08 11.90 -2.59
C ILE A 211 0.59 11.49 -3.92
N GLU A 212 0.31 10.30 -4.43
CA GLU A 212 0.95 9.81 -5.65
C GLU A 212 0.67 10.69 -6.89
N PRO A 213 -0.55 11.12 -7.23
CA PRO A 213 -0.78 11.96 -8.40
C PRO A 213 -0.12 13.34 -8.28
N GLU A 214 -0.20 13.96 -7.11
CA GLU A 214 0.43 15.25 -6.82
C GLU A 214 1.95 15.15 -6.78
N VAL A 215 2.50 14.09 -6.17
CA VAL A 215 3.92 13.78 -6.17
C VAL A 215 4.43 13.56 -7.58
N TRP A 216 3.73 12.77 -8.38
CA TRP A 216 4.08 12.55 -9.77
C TRP A 216 4.02 13.84 -10.57
N SER A 217 3.00 14.67 -10.36
CA SER A 217 2.83 15.97 -10.98
C SER A 217 3.99 16.90 -10.66
N LEU A 218 4.38 16.97 -9.40
CA LEU A 218 5.52 17.77 -8.93
C LEU A 218 6.85 17.28 -9.50
N THR A 219 7.15 16.00 -9.38
CA THR A 219 8.42 15.42 -9.87
C THR A 219 8.54 15.47 -11.38
N ASP A 220 7.43 15.28 -12.11
CA ASP A 220 7.36 15.44 -13.57
C ASP A 220 7.65 16.88 -13.99
N ALA A 221 7.02 17.85 -13.35
CA ALA A 221 7.24 19.26 -13.63
C ALA A 221 8.71 19.66 -13.36
N ILE A 222 9.28 19.17 -12.26
CA ILE A 222 10.70 19.36 -11.94
C ILE A 222 11.60 18.69 -13.00
N GLY A 223 11.33 17.45 -13.35
CA GLY A 223 12.09 16.71 -14.37
C GLY A 223 12.10 17.40 -15.72
N ARG A 224 10.99 18.01 -16.11
CA ARG A 224 10.84 18.82 -17.32
C ARG A 224 11.34 20.26 -17.19
N ARG A 225 11.82 20.69 -16.01
CA ARG A 225 12.18 22.09 -15.68
C ARG A 225 11.03 23.07 -15.90
N ASN A 226 9.80 22.64 -15.75
CA ASN A 226 8.63 23.50 -15.84
C ASN A 226 8.32 24.09 -14.46
N LEU A 227 8.90 25.28 -14.17
CA LEU A 227 8.75 25.93 -12.88
C LEU A 227 7.30 26.28 -12.57
N ALA A 228 6.53 26.74 -13.55
CA ALA A 228 5.14 27.13 -13.33
C ALA A 228 4.31 25.91 -12.88
N ALA A 229 4.40 24.81 -13.65
CA ALA A 229 3.71 23.57 -13.29
C ALA A 229 4.20 22.98 -11.95
N ALA A 230 5.49 23.13 -11.61
CA ALA A 230 6.03 22.68 -10.32
C ALA A 230 5.48 23.49 -9.15
N LEU A 231 5.33 24.82 -9.30
CA LEU A 231 4.71 25.67 -8.29
C LEU A 231 3.21 25.41 -8.15
N ASP A 232 2.50 25.15 -9.25
CA ASP A 232 1.08 24.79 -9.21
C ASP A 232 0.86 23.43 -8.56
N ALA A 233 1.72 22.44 -8.83
CA ALA A 233 1.69 21.16 -8.14
C ALA A 233 2.01 21.32 -6.64
N LEU A 234 2.97 22.19 -6.30
CA LEU A 234 3.37 22.45 -4.92
C LEU A 234 2.23 23.06 -4.08
N ARG A 235 1.41 23.93 -4.66
CA ARG A 235 0.24 24.56 -3.98
C ARG A 235 -0.83 23.55 -3.55
N LYS A 236 -0.83 22.35 -4.11
CA LYS A 236 -1.77 21.29 -3.72
C LYS A 236 -1.33 20.54 -2.47
N PHE A 237 -0.10 20.77 -2.02
CA PHE A 237 0.41 20.22 -0.78
C PHE A 237 0.25 21.25 0.34
N GLU A 238 -0.73 21.05 1.21
CA GLU A 238 -0.97 21.89 2.38
C GLU A 238 -0.96 21.03 3.65
N GLY A 239 -0.60 21.62 4.79
CA GLY A 239 -0.69 20.99 6.10
C GLY A 239 0.63 20.83 6.86
N ALA A 240 0.52 20.42 8.12
CA ALA A 240 1.67 20.23 9.00
C ALA A 240 2.60 19.11 8.47
N GLY A 241 3.89 19.42 8.37
CA GLY A 241 4.90 18.47 7.85
C GLY A 241 5.10 18.46 6.33
N PHE A 242 4.36 19.27 5.59
CA PHE A 242 4.44 19.43 4.14
C PHE A 242 5.89 19.61 3.65
N ALA A 243 6.65 20.52 4.23
CA ALA A 243 8.01 20.81 3.79
C ALA A 243 8.95 19.61 3.94
N VAL A 244 8.87 18.87 5.04
CA VAL A 244 9.65 17.64 5.27
C VAL A 244 9.28 16.57 4.26
N PHE A 245 7.99 16.43 3.97
CA PHE A 245 7.50 15.49 2.98
C PHE A 245 7.99 15.81 1.58
N VAL A 246 7.77 17.05 1.09
CA VAL A 246 8.20 17.50 -0.25
C VAL A 246 9.71 17.39 -0.43
N THR A 247 10.50 17.80 0.57
CA THR A 247 11.96 17.69 0.50
C THR A 247 12.42 16.24 0.38
N THR A 248 11.77 15.32 1.11
CA THR A 248 12.08 13.87 1.03
C THR A 248 11.77 13.30 -0.34
N VAL A 249 10.61 13.64 -0.90
CA VAL A 249 10.18 13.16 -2.23
C VAL A 249 11.09 13.69 -3.33
N VAL A 250 11.39 14.99 -3.32
CA VAL A 250 12.23 15.61 -4.36
C VAL A 250 13.68 15.16 -4.26
N GLU A 251 14.22 14.98 -3.04
CA GLU A 251 15.57 14.39 -2.83
C GLU A 251 15.63 12.97 -3.41
N LYS A 252 14.64 12.13 -3.11
CA LYS A 252 14.53 10.76 -3.62
C LYS A 252 14.45 10.74 -5.15
N PHE A 253 13.69 11.66 -5.75
CA PHE A 253 13.60 11.81 -7.20
C PHE A 253 14.95 12.13 -7.83
N PHE A 254 15.69 13.13 -7.33
CA PHE A 254 17.01 13.45 -7.84
C PHE A 254 18.03 12.33 -7.63
N ARG A 255 17.97 11.61 -6.50
CA ARG A 255 18.78 10.42 -6.25
C ARG A 255 18.50 9.35 -7.32
N GLN A 256 17.23 9.10 -7.63
CA GLN A 256 16.84 8.14 -8.65
C GLN A 256 17.36 8.53 -10.04
N LEU A 257 17.29 9.81 -10.42
CA LEU A 257 17.88 10.29 -11.68
C LEU A 257 19.40 10.10 -11.71
N LEU A 258 20.11 10.33 -10.60
CA LEU A 258 21.55 10.07 -10.48
C LEU A 258 21.87 8.59 -10.60
N ASP A 259 21.08 7.69 -10.01
CA ASP A 259 21.27 6.25 -10.11
C ASP A 259 21.10 5.77 -11.55
N ILE A 260 20.08 6.25 -12.26
CA ILE A 260 19.86 5.96 -13.68
C ILE A 260 21.00 6.50 -14.53
N SER A 261 21.47 7.72 -14.27
CA SER A 261 22.61 8.32 -14.99
C SER A 261 23.92 7.55 -14.83
N ALA A 262 24.05 6.80 -13.73
CA ALA A 262 25.18 5.95 -13.41
C ALA A 262 24.98 4.48 -13.82
N GLY A 263 23.89 4.16 -14.53
CA GLY A 263 23.56 2.79 -14.99
C GLY A 263 23.03 1.86 -13.89
N ARG A 264 22.75 2.38 -12.69
CA ARG A 264 22.16 1.59 -11.60
C ARG A 264 20.64 1.58 -11.72
N THR A 265 20.10 0.55 -12.37
CA THR A 265 18.66 0.44 -12.68
C THR A 265 18.02 -0.82 -12.09
N ASP A 266 18.76 -1.59 -11.29
CA ASP A 266 18.29 -2.84 -10.71
C ASP A 266 17.06 -2.61 -9.82
N GLY A 267 16.01 -3.41 -10.04
CA GLY A 267 14.76 -3.33 -9.28
C GLY A 267 13.84 -2.16 -9.62
N MET A 268 14.19 -1.31 -10.60
CA MET A 268 13.33 -0.20 -11.04
C MET A 268 12.20 -0.70 -11.96
N ASN A 269 11.01 -0.13 -11.79
CA ASN A 269 9.90 -0.35 -12.70
C ASN A 269 10.24 0.21 -14.10
N GLN A 270 10.02 -0.58 -15.16
CA GLN A 270 10.38 -0.19 -16.55
C GLN A 270 9.70 1.09 -17.03
N TYR A 271 8.44 1.34 -16.62
CA TYR A 271 7.74 2.57 -16.95
C TYR A 271 8.41 3.80 -16.31
N ALA A 272 8.69 3.73 -15.00
CA ALA A 272 9.39 4.78 -14.28
C ALA A 272 10.81 5.01 -14.85
N LEU A 273 11.50 3.95 -15.23
CA LEU A 273 12.82 4.04 -15.84
C LEU A 273 12.78 4.81 -17.18
N ARG A 274 11.89 4.45 -18.09
CA ARG A 274 11.73 5.15 -19.38
C ARG A 274 11.41 6.63 -19.18
N LYS A 275 10.45 6.94 -18.33
CA LYS A 275 10.04 8.31 -18.01
C LYS A 275 11.18 9.14 -17.43
N ASN A 276 11.93 8.58 -16.49
CA ASN A 276 13.05 9.26 -15.86
C ASN A 276 14.26 9.43 -16.82
N GLN A 277 14.46 8.50 -17.76
CA GLN A 277 15.44 8.65 -18.81
C GLN A 277 15.16 9.86 -19.73
N GLU A 278 13.89 10.16 -19.99
CA GLU A 278 13.51 11.39 -20.74
C GLU A 278 13.91 12.65 -19.96
N PHE A 279 13.76 12.66 -18.66
CA PHE A 279 14.14 13.81 -17.82
C PHE A 279 15.64 14.06 -17.80
N LEU A 280 16.48 13.01 -17.91
CA LEU A 280 17.94 13.15 -17.95
C LEU A 280 18.41 14.02 -19.12
N ARG A 281 17.64 14.18 -20.20
CA ARG A 281 17.96 15.09 -21.30
C ARG A 281 17.95 16.56 -20.88
N ASN A 282 17.27 16.90 -19.78
CA ASN A 282 17.14 18.24 -19.28
C ASN A 282 18.17 18.59 -18.18
N TRP A 283 18.92 17.61 -17.68
CA TRP A 283 19.76 17.74 -16.50
C TRP A 283 21.16 17.20 -16.72
N THR A 284 22.17 17.95 -16.37
CA THR A 284 23.53 17.44 -16.25
C THR A 284 23.73 16.71 -14.92
N VAL A 285 24.70 15.80 -14.85
CA VAL A 285 25.02 15.07 -13.60
C VAL A 285 25.39 16.04 -12.47
N GLN A 286 26.10 17.15 -12.81
CA GLN A 286 26.46 18.18 -11.82
C GLN A 286 25.24 18.91 -11.27
N GLU A 287 24.28 19.26 -12.14
CA GLU A 287 23.01 19.88 -11.72
C GLU A 287 22.18 18.96 -10.85
N LEU A 288 22.11 17.66 -11.19
CA LEU A 288 21.41 16.67 -10.39
C LEU A 288 22.01 16.54 -8.98
N ARG A 289 23.36 16.49 -8.88
CA ARG A 289 24.05 16.46 -7.58
C ARG A 289 23.79 17.72 -6.77
N ALA A 290 23.87 18.88 -7.40
CA ALA A 290 23.61 20.15 -6.73
C ALA A 290 22.16 20.28 -6.28
N ALA A 291 21.21 19.84 -7.09
CA ALA A 291 19.78 19.83 -6.76
C ALA A 291 19.51 18.91 -5.56
N ARG A 292 20.00 17.67 -5.61
CA ARG A 292 19.87 16.72 -4.51
C ARG A 292 20.42 17.28 -3.20
N TYR A 293 21.62 17.85 -3.23
CA TYR A 293 22.27 18.44 -2.06
C TYR A 293 21.42 19.58 -1.47
N ARG A 294 20.87 20.47 -2.31
CA ARG A 294 20.00 21.57 -1.86
C ARG A 294 18.76 21.05 -1.12
N PHE A 295 18.11 20.03 -1.63
CA PHE A 295 16.92 19.47 -0.98
C PHE A 295 17.25 18.67 0.28
N MET A 296 18.42 18.04 0.35
CA MET A 296 18.91 17.39 1.57
C MET A 296 19.17 18.44 2.69
N MET A 297 19.85 19.54 2.37
CA MET A 297 20.11 20.65 3.33
C MET A 297 18.82 21.37 3.72
N LEU A 298 17.87 21.53 2.78
CA LEU A 298 16.57 22.10 3.06
C LEU A 298 15.77 21.29 4.08
N ARG A 299 15.83 19.98 4.00
CA ARG A 299 15.18 19.09 4.97
C ARG A 299 15.72 19.32 6.39
N GLU A 300 17.01 19.46 6.54
CA GLU A 300 17.65 19.75 7.82
C GLU A 300 17.18 21.10 8.37
N GLN A 301 17.15 22.14 7.53
CA GLN A 301 16.66 23.47 7.90
C GLN A 301 15.16 23.48 8.26
N ALA A 302 14.33 22.73 7.54
CA ALA A 302 12.91 22.61 7.81
C ALA A 302 12.60 21.95 9.17
N VAL A 303 13.46 21.03 9.61
CA VAL A 303 13.35 20.38 10.93
C VAL A 303 13.85 21.28 12.05
N SER A 304 14.88 22.10 11.79
CA SER A 304 15.47 23.01 12.81
C SER A 304 14.63 24.24 13.12
N GLY A 305 13.60 24.57 12.34
CA GLY A 305 12.57 25.57 12.65
C GLY A 305 13.00 27.03 12.58
N THR A 306 14.11 27.36 11.94
CA THR A 306 14.69 28.74 11.91
C THR A 306 14.00 29.69 10.92
N GLN A 307 13.25 29.15 9.92
CA GLN A 307 12.53 29.94 8.91
C GLN A 307 11.23 29.22 8.51
N SER A 308 10.29 29.98 7.87
CA SER A 308 9.11 29.36 7.28
C SER A 308 9.51 28.28 6.28
N ALA A 309 9.17 27.04 6.60
CA ALA A 309 9.50 25.87 5.79
C ALA A 309 8.97 25.99 4.36
N ASP A 310 7.80 26.59 4.18
CA ASP A 310 7.13 26.78 2.87
C ASP A 310 7.94 27.74 1.99
N THR A 311 8.39 28.85 2.55
CA THR A 311 9.24 29.83 1.85
C THR A 311 10.55 29.21 1.41
N LEU A 312 11.16 28.37 2.26
CA LEU A 312 12.39 27.65 1.94
C LEU A 312 12.19 26.66 0.80
N VAL A 313 11.10 25.89 0.80
CA VAL A 313 10.76 24.94 -0.28
C VAL A 313 10.59 25.67 -1.61
N VAL A 314 9.76 26.70 -1.65
CA VAL A 314 9.51 27.51 -2.86
C VAL A 314 10.81 28.11 -3.40
N THR A 315 11.60 28.74 -2.54
CA THR A 315 12.86 29.37 -2.92
C THR A 315 13.86 28.36 -3.48
N THR A 316 13.98 27.20 -2.85
CA THR A 316 14.88 26.13 -3.30
C THR A 316 14.42 25.53 -4.61
N LEU A 317 13.11 25.35 -4.81
CA LEU A 317 12.54 24.89 -6.06
C LEU A 317 12.84 25.86 -7.20
N VAL A 318 12.61 27.15 -7.00
CA VAL A 318 12.92 28.21 -7.98
C VAL A 318 14.41 28.21 -8.36
N ARG A 319 15.30 28.14 -7.38
CA ARG A 319 16.76 28.07 -7.61
C ARG A 319 17.18 26.80 -8.36
N THR A 320 16.48 25.71 -8.15
CA THR A 320 16.81 24.42 -8.76
C THR A 320 16.29 24.30 -10.17
N ALA A 321 15.04 24.78 -10.45
CA ALA A 321 14.43 24.70 -11.76
C ALA A 321 15.05 25.68 -12.78
N ARG A 322 15.63 26.79 -12.33
CA ARG A 322 16.33 27.74 -13.23
C ARG A 322 17.59 27.08 -13.78
N ARG A 323 17.77 27.14 -15.12
CA ARG A 323 19.07 26.80 -15.74
C ARG A 323 20.13 27.75 -15.23
N ALA A 324 21.30 27.23 -14.82
CA ALA A 324 22.46 28.07 -14.63
C ALA A 324 22.68 28.84 -15.95
N ARG A 325 22.69 30.19 -15.90
CA ARG A 325 23.15 30.98 -17.06
C ARG A 325 24.57 30.53 -17.37
N ARG A 326 24.78 30.00 -18.56
CA ARG A 326 26.10 29.72 -19.12
C ARG A 326 26.87 31.02 -19.28
#